data_9ab3db75fb89781956a7720f5277a47e
#
_entry.id   9ab3db75fb89781956a7720f5277a47e
#
_cell.length_a   1.000
_cell.length_b   1.000
_cell.length_c   1.000
_cell.angle_alpha   90.00
_cell.angle_beta   90.00
_cell.angle_gamma   90.00
#
_symmetry.space_group_name_H-M   'P 1'
#
loop_
_entity.id
_entity.type
_entity.pdbx_description
1 polymer ?
#
loop_
_entity_poly.entity_id
_entity_poly.type
_entity_poly.pdbx_seq_one_letter_code
_entity_poly.pdbx_strand_id
1 'polypeptide(L)' 'MSNKSNKINVPEARAAMDKFKMEAAAEVGVNLKQGYNGDLTSRQAGSIGGQMVRKMIQAYEDNMK' A
#
# COMPACT_ATOMS: atom_id res chain seq x y z
N MET A 1 10.43 -2.81 -26.54
CA MET A 1 10.47 -2.46 -25.83
C MET A 1 10.84 -2.38 -24.92
N SER A 2 11.41 -2.00 -24.92
CA SER A 2 11.70 -2.02 -23.80
C SER A 2 10.79 -1.61 -23.04
N ASN A 3 10.33 -2.21 -22.34
CA ASN A 3 9.46 -1.81 -21.46
C ASN A 3 10.08 -1.19 -20.34
N LYS A 4 11.11 -0.49 -20.48
CA LYS A 4 11.69 0.12 -19.37
C LYS A 4 10.81 1.04 -18.68
N SER A 5 10.00 1.80 -19.40
CA SER A 5 9.11 2.74 -18.74
C SER A 5 8.03 2.04 -17.94
N ASN A 6 7.78 0.77 -18.23
CA ASN A 6 6.80 0.03 -17.48
C ASN A 6 7.44 -0.82 -16.42
N LYS A 7 8.78 -0.82 -16.31
CA LYS A 7 9.36 -1.63 -15.33
C LYS A 7 9.23 -0.99 -14.00
N ILE A 8 8.70 -1.69 -13.05
CA ILE A 8 8.62 -1.22 -11.70
C ILE A 8 9.85 -1.71 -10.97
N ASN A 9 10.54 -0.81 -10.34
CA ASN A 9 11.66 -1.19 -9.51
C ASN A 9 11.11 -1.89 -8.28
N VAL A 10 11.34 -3.17 -8.18
CA VAL A 10 10.72 -3.98 -7.13
C VAL A 10 11.02 -3.45 -5.72
N PRO A 11 12.28 -3.10 -5.39
CA PRO A 11 12.53 -2.55 -4.06
C PRO A 11 11.78 -1.26 -3.78
N GLU A 12 11.68 -0.37 -4.78
CA GLU A 12 10.96 0.88 -4.58
C GLU A 12 9.46 0.63 -4.46
N ALA A 13 8.93 -0.28 -5.26
CA ALA A 13 7.52 -0.60 -5.20
C ALA A 13 7.17 -1.22 -3.84
N ARG A 14 8.03 -2.10 -3.35
CA ARG A 14 7.79 -2.72 -2.06
C ARG A 14 7.83 -1.68 -0.95
N ALA A 15 8.77 -0.76 -0.99
CA ALA A 15 8.87 0.28 0.02
C ALA A 15 7.62 1.15 0.02
N ALA A 16 7.13 1.50 -1.16
CA ALA A 16 5.92 2.31 -1.27
C ALA A 16 4.71 1.56 -0.74
N MET A 17 4.60 0.27 -1.05
CA MET A 17 3.48 -0.52 -0.57
C MET A 17 3.51 -0.68 0.93
N ASP A 18 4.69 -0.87 1.51
CA ASP A 18 4.82 -0.97 2.95
C ASP A 18 4.41 0.34 3.61
N LYS A 19 4.83 1.46 3.04
CA LYS A 19 4.45 2.76 3.57
C LYS A 19 2.95 2.95 3.52
N PHE A 20 2.33 2.67 2.38
CA PHE A 20 0.89 2.81 2.24
C PHE A 20 0.14 1.90 3.20
N LYS A 21 0.66 0.70 3.40
CA LYS A 21 0.04 -0.26 4.30
C LYS A 21 0.04 0.27 5.73
N MET A 22 1.17 0.79 6.18
CA MET A 22 1.26 1.31 7.54
C MET A 22 0.39 2.54 7.71
N GLU A 23 0.36 3.42 6.71
CA GLU A 23 -0.49 4.60 6.77
C GLU A 23 -1.96 4.21 6.76
N ALA A 24 -2.32 3.26 5.91
CA ALA A 24 -3.70 2.81 5.83
C ALA A 24 -4.15 2.19 7.14
N ALA A 25 -3.28 1.39 7.75
CA ALA A 25 -3.60 0.77 9.02
C ALA A 25 -3.86 1.83 10.09
N ALA A 26 -3.02 2.84 10.15
CA ALA A 26 -3.20 3.92 11.12
C ALA A 26 -4.52 4.65 10.90
N GLU A 27 -4.88 4.87 9.64
CA GLU A 27 -6.10 5.59 9.31
C GLU A 27 -7.35 4.82 9.69
N VAL A 28 -7.29 3.50 9.65
CA VAL A 28 -8.45 2.69 10.04
C VAL A 28 -8.35 2.21 11.47
N GLY A 29 -7.35 2.69 12.21
CA GLY A 29 -7.26 2.40 13.63
C GLY A 29 -6.68 1.05 13.97
N VAL A 30 -5.90 0.46 13.09
CA VAL A 30 -5.28 -0.83 13.33
C VAL A 30 -3.80 -0.65 13.57
N ASN A 31 -3.29 -1.25 14.63
CA ASN A 31 -1.88 -1.17 14.95
C ASN A 31 -1.17 -2.37 14.34
N LEU A 32 -0.49 -2.15 13.22
CA LEU A 32 0.21 -3.21 12.54
C LEU A 32 1.59 -3.41 13.13
N LYS A 33 1.99 -4.68 13.20
CA LYS A 33 3.35 -4.99 13.55
C LYS A 33 4.13 -5.13 12.27
N GLN A 34 5.38 -4.72 12.32
CA GLN A 34 6.25 -4.88 11.19
C GLN A 34 6.46 -6.37 10.98
N GLY A 35 6.16 -6.86 9.81
CA GLY A 35 6.36 -8.27 9.47
C GLY A 35 5.11 -9.10 9.62
N TYR A 36 4.93 -9.72 10.77
CA TYR A 36 3.84 -10.69 10.94
C TYR A 36 2.57 -10.01 11.42
N ASN A 37 1.49 -10.17 10.68
CA ASN A 37 0.21 -9.60 11.04
C ASN A 37 -0.88 -10.65 11.03
N GLY A 38 -0.57 -11.83 11.52
CA GLY A 38 -1.49 -12.94 11.46
C GLY A 38 -2.69 -12.80 12.38
N ASP A 39 -2.69 -11.85 13.30
CA ASP A 39 -3.82 -11.67 14.19
C ASP A 39 -4.83 -10.64 13.68
N LEU A 40 -4.69 -10.18 12.44
CA LEU A 40 -5.68 -9.29 11.86
C LEU A 40 -6.94 -10.06 11.52
N THR A 41 -8.09 -9.46 11.77
CA THR A 41 -9.33 -10.03 11.31
C THR A 41 -9.49 -9.78 9.81
N SER A 42 -10.39 -10.53 9.17
CA SER A 42 -10.67 -10.32 7.76
C SER A 42 -11.18 -8.92 7.49
N ARG A 43 -12.00 -8.39 8.39
CA ARG A 43 -12.52 -7.04 8.26
C ARG A 43 -11.39 -6.01 8.33
N GLN A 44 -10.48 -6.19 9.27
CA GLN A 44 -9.36 -5.27 9.41
C GLN A 44 -8.47 -5.32 8.17
N ALA A 45 -8.17 -6.53 7.70
CA ALA A 45 -7.33 -6.68 6.51
C ALA A 45 -8.01 -6.05 5.30
N GLY A 46 -9.32 -6.22 5.16
CA GLY A 46 -10.07 -5.62 4.07
C GLY A 46 -10.08 -4.11 4.13
N SER A 47 -10.25 -3.55 5.34
CA SER A 47 -10.24 -2.10 5.51
C SER A 47 -8.88 -1.51 5.14
N ILE A 48 -7.82 -2.16 5.58
CA ILE A 48 -6.48 -1.70 5.24
C ILE A 48 -6.26 -1.78 3.74
N GLY A 49 -6.66 -2.90 3.12
CA GLY A 49 -6.51 -3.08 1.69
C GLY A 49 -7.26 -2.04 0.89
N GLY A 50 -8.49 -1.73 1.30
CA GLY A 50 -9.28 -0.70 0.63
C GLY A 50 -8.62 0.66 0.70
N GLN A 51 -8.08 0.99 1.87
CA GLN A 51 -7.43 2.28 2.04
C GLN A 51 -6.13 2.35 1.24
N MET A 52 -5.42 1.23 1.14
CA MET A 52 -4.21 1.17 0.32
C MET A 52 -4.52 1.45 -1.15
N VAL A 53 -5.63 0.88 -1.64
CA VAL A 53 -6.03 1.11 -3.03
C VAL A 53 -6.29 2.59 -3.25
N ARG A 54 -6.97 3.24 -2.32
CA ARG A 54 -7.22 4.67 -2.43
C ARG A 54 -5.92 5.47 -2.47
N LYS A 55 -4.97 5.10 -1.65
CA LYS A 55 -3.68 5.80 -1.62
C LYS A 55 -2.93 5.61 -2.92
N MET A 56 -3.01 4.42 -3.49
CA MET A 56 -2.34 4.14 -4.75
C MET A 56 -2.97 4.92 -5.89
N ILE A 57 -4.28 5.01 -5.91
CA ILE A 57 -4.98 5.79 -6.92
C ILE A 57 -4.63 7.26 -6.78
N GLN A 58 -4.61 7.76 -5.56
CA GLN A 58 -4.28 9.16 -5.30
C GLN A 58 -2.86 9.47 -5.78
N ALA A 59 -1.92 8.57 -5.50
CA ALA A 59 -0.55 8.77 -5.92
C ALA A 59 -0.44 8.78 -7.44
N TYR A 60 -1.19 7.91 -8.10
CA TYR A 60 -1.19 7.85 -9.55
C TYR A 60 -1.74 9.15 -10.13
N GLU A 61 -2.85 9.64 -9.57
CA GLU A 61 -3.44 10.88 -10.05
C GLU A 61 -2.51 12.06 -9.83
N ASP A 62 -1.83 12.09 -8.70
CA ASP A 62 -0.90 13.17 -8.40
C ASP A 62 0.25 13.18 -9.40
N ASN A 63 0.68 12.02 -9.84
CA ASN A 63 1.76 11.94 -10.80
C ASN A 63 1.33 12.36 -12.19
N MET A 64 0.05 12.41 -12.45
CA MET A 64 -0.44 12.78 -13.77
C MET A 64 -0.64 14.27 -13.93
N LYS A 65 -0.48 15.05 -12.89
CA LYS A 65 -0.69 16.48 -12.98
C LYS A 65 0.45 17.23 -13.62
#